data_dd82411e28f1ae9aa60307e17c81d16d
#
_entry.id   dd82411e28f1ae9aa60307e17c81d16d
#
_cell.length_a   1.000
_cell.length_b   1.000
_cell.length_c   1.000
_cell.angle_alpha   90.00
_cell.angle_beta   90.00
_cell.angle_gamma   90.00
#
_symmetry.space_group_name_H-M   'P 1'
#
loop_
_entity.id
_entity.type
_entity.pdbx_description
1 polymer ?
#
loop_
_entity_poly.entity_id
_entity_poly.type
_entity_poly.pdbx_seq_one_letter_code
_entity_poly.pdbx_strand_id
1 'polypeptide(L)'
;MSTSAADRSHEEQFLTVLRREIPQSERSIWLDGVEFHISEDTVQITAPSKPQIQVIETRWSEIVRKAAIEIHPDCQGRVQYHFLESRSSKSRVADTETYPESGQPAQPEKLRPGLTFDHFITGPSNQLAHAAAIACAENPGNAYNPFFIHGSVGLGKTHLLQAIAHRLAERGLKKVVVISCASFTNEFISALSTQKIDRFREHYRSADALLIDDIQFLCDKERTQEEFFHTFNDIYNREQQIVLTSDAPPMAIEGLSERLVSRFRLGLVVQLEAPDLETRMAIVQRKMVSRNLELPQEVVEQIAVPIIDNVRELEGAVLRIESMIRHEGVSASPDHVSSALDELFGTETRRMDLTTIEKTVCEYYSVTPEQLSSSRRTRSIVLPRQVCMFLGRIWTDCSLGEIGQHFGGRDHTTVMHSIDKIRTNVSENTTLRRDIESLEAALRQI
;
A
#
# COMPACT_ATOMS: atom_id res chain seq x y z
N MET A 1 15.63 8.84 -37.36
CA MET A 1 16.48 9.98 -37.71
C MET A 1 17.69 9.91 -36.80
N SER A 2 18.89 9.86 -37.39
CA SER A 2 20.14 9.62 -36.65
C SER A 2 20.51 10.90 -35.87
N THR A 3 20.47 10.86 -34.55
CA THR A 3 21.02 11.93 -33.67
C THR A 3 22.52 12.05 -33.93
N SER A 4 22.97 13.27 -34.21
CA SER A 4 24.39 13.61 -34.44
C SER A 4 25.23 13.32 -33.16
N ALA A 5 26.50 13.01 -33.33
CA ALA A 5 27.42 12.79 -32.20
C ALA A 5 27.57 14.04 -31.30
N ALA A 6 27.32 15.23 -31.85
CA ALA A 6 27.33 16.50 -31.16
C ALA A 6 26.12 16.65 -30.18
N ASP A 7 24.93 16.17 -30.59
CA ASP A 7 23.70 16.24 -29.76
C ASP A 7 23.84 15.40 -28.50
N ARG A 8 24.41 14.20 -28.57
CA ARG A 8 24.66 13.36 -27.39
C ARG A 8 25.63 13.96 -26.39
N SER A 9 26.60 14.72 -26.86
CA SER A 9 27.56 15.40 -25.97
C SER A 9 26.89 16.50 -25.15
N HIS A 10 25.96 17.26 -25.75
CA HIS A 10 25.22 18.31 -25.07
C HIS A 10 24.19 17.73 -24.09
N GLU A 11 23.53 16.61 -24.41
CA GLU A 11 22.61 15.90 -23.52
C GLU A 11 23.30 15.38 -22.24
N GLU A 12 24.51 14.80 -22.38
CA GLU A 12 25.30 14.35 -21.23
C GLU A 12 25.79 15.52 -20.34
N GLN A 13 26.16 16.63 -20.95
CA GLN A 13 26.55 17.85 -20.22
C GLN A 13 25.35 18.43 -19.47
N PHE A 14 24.18 18.48 -20.08
CA PHE A 14 22.94 18.96 -19.46
C PHE A 14 22.55 18.10 -18.24
N LEU A 15 22.59 16.79 -18.38
CA LEU A 15 22.39 15.87 -17.27
C LEU A 15 23.40 16.07 -16.13
N THR A 16 24.65 16.37 -16.47
CA THR A 16 25.71 16.60 -15.49
C THR A 16 25.44 17.86 -14.67
N VAL A 17 24.98 18.93 -15.30
CA VAL A 17 24.60 20.18 -14.62
C VAL A 17 23.39 19.95 -13.72
N LEU A 18 22.35 19.28 -14.20
CA LEU A 18 21.17 18.96 -13.37
C LEU A 18 21.53 18.06 -12.18
N ARG A 19 22.38 17.06 -12.39
CA ARG A 19 22.86 16.18 -11.30
C ARG A 19 23.68 16.92 -10.25
N ARG A 20 24.32 18.01 -10.59
CA ARG A 20 25.08 18.83 -9.64
C ARG A 20 24.16 19.66 -8.73
N GLU A 21 23.06 20.20 -9.26
CA GLU A 21 22.17 21.13 -8.57
C GLU A 21 21.01 20.43 -7.83
N ILE A 22 20.60 19.22 -8.26
CA ILE A 22 19.50 18.44 -7.65
C ILE A 22 20.05 17.52 -6.56
N PRO A 23 19.44 17.45 -5.35
CA PRO A 23 19.86 16.56 -4.27
C PRO A 23 19.91 15.10 -4.68
N GLN A 24 20.90 14.36 -4.19
CA GLN A 24 21.14 12.95 -4.59
C GLN A 24 19.93 12.03 -4.31
N SER A 25 19.21 12.27 -3.21
CA SER A 25 18.01 11.54 -2.82
C SER A 25 16.81 11.72 -3.78
N GLU A 26 16.82 12.79 -4.57
CA GLU A 26 15.72 13.12 -5.49
C GLU A 26 16.04 12.78 -6.94
N ARG A 27 17.32 12.58 -7.28
CA ARG A 27 17.76 12.28 -8.67
C ARG A 27 17.22 10.96 -9.18
N SER A 28 17.30 9.90 -8.38
CA SER A 28 16.82 8.55 -8.77
C SER A 28 15.29 8.46 -8.90
N ILE A 29 14.57 9.35 -8.24
CA ILE A 29 13.09 9.36 -8.29
C ILE A 29 12.58 10.17 -9.49
N TRP A 30 13.20 11.32 -9.78
CA TRP A 30 12.65 12.30 -10.70
C TRP A 30 13.39 12.43 -12.03
N LEU A 31 14.67 12.00 -12.11
CA LEU A 31 15.47 12.06 -13.34
C LEU A 31 15.66 10.68 -14.00
N ASP A 32 15.20 9.59 -13.38
CA ASP A 32 15.33 8.26 -13.94
C ASP A 32 14.41 8.09 -15.16
N GLY A 33 15.00 7.66 -16.28
CA GLY A 33 14.30 7.51 -17.55
C GLY A 33 13.90 8.82 -18.25
N VAL A 34 14.37 9.99 -17.78
CA VAL A 34 14.13 11.27 -18.45
C VAL A 34 15.13 11.48 -19.59
N GLU A 35 14.61 11.73 -20.78
CA GLU A 35 15.37 12.01 -21.99
C GLU A 35 15.39 13.51 -22.27
N PHE A 36 16.54 14.02 -22.72
CA PHE A 36 16.74 15.42 -23.06
C PHE A 36 17.09 15.54 -24.54
N HIS A 37 16.39 16.38 -25.24
CA HIS A 37 16.64 16.64 -26.66
C HIS A 37 16.87 18.13 -26.87
N ILE A 38 18.06 18.49 -27.38
CA ILE A 38 18.46 19.87 -27.60
C ILE A 38 18.32 20.15 -29.09
N SER A 39 17.44 21.08 -29.46
CA SER A 39 17.27 21.59 -30.82
C SER A 39 17.73 23.05 -30.90
N GLU A 40 17.89 23.58 -32.11
CA GLU A 40 18.52 24.92 -32.35
C GLU A 40 17.91 26.05 -31.48
N ASP A 41 16.63 25.98 -31.15
CA ASP A 41 15.92 27.03 -30.40
C ASP A 41 15.33 26.62 -29.05
N THR A 42 15.32 25.32 -28.72
CA THR A 42 14.60 24.80 -27.55
C THR A 42 15.25 23.55 -26.96
N VAL A 43 15.14 23.41 -25.65
CA VAL A 43 15.45 22.17 -24.93
C VAL A 43 14.14 21.41 -24.68
N GLN A 44 14.01 20.21 -25.21
CA GLN A 44 12.87 19.32 -24.98
C GLN A 44 13.22 18.32 -23.88
N ILE A 45 12.35 18.21 -22.88
CA ILE A 45 12.48 17.27 -21.76
C ILE A 45 11.34 16.27 -21.87
N THR A 46 11.68 15.00 -22.04
CA THR A 46 10.71 13.92 -22.15
C THR A 46 10.87 12.97 -20.98
N ALA A 47 9.82 12.79 -20.16
CA ALA A 47 9.84 11.86 -19.04
C ALA A 47 8.87 10.69 -19.25
N PRO A 48 9.13 9.54 -18.61
CA PRO A 48 8.25 8.36 -18.67
C PRO A 48 6.85 8.60 -18.08
N SER A 49 6.70 9.57 -17.19
CA SER A 49 5.43 9.82 -16.50
C SER A 49 5.10 11.30 -16.34
N LYS A 50 3.81 11.62 -16.36
CA LYS A 50 3.28 12.97 -16.17
C LYS A 50 3.66 13.59 -14.81
N PRO A 51 3.64 12.86 -13.67
CA PRO A 51 4.11 13.41 -12.39
C PRO A 51 5.57 13.85 -12.39
N GLN A 52 6.47 13.13 -13.09
CA GLN A 52 7.87 13.54 -13.21
C GLN A 52 8.01 14.88 -13.92
N ILE A 53 7.32 15.06 -15.05
CA ILE A 53 7.32 16.34 -15.79
C ILE A 53 6.81 17.47 -14.90
N GLN A 54 5.73 17.26 -14.19
CA GLN A 54 5.12 18.28 -13.34
C GLN A 54 6.07 18.73 -12.20
N VAL A 55 6.81 17.79 -11.60
CA VAL A 55 7.82 18.13 -10.58
C VAL A 55 9.01 18.89 -11.19
N ILE A 56 9.49 18.46 -12.36
CA ILE A 56 10.59 19.13 -13.05
C ILE A 56 10.19 20.57 -13.45
N GLU A 57 8.98 20.73 -13.97
CA GLU A 57 8.44 22.02 -14.41
C GLU A 57 8.15 23.00 -13.25
N THR A 58 7.63 22.48 -12.11
CA THR A 58 7.20 23.34 -11.00
C THR A 58 8.32 23.61 -10.01
N ARG A 59 9.11 22.59 -9.65
CA ARG A 59 10.09 22.69 -8.57
C ARG A 59 11.49 23.07 -9.07
N TRP A 60 11.86 22.62 -10.28
CA TRP A 60 13.22 22.81 -10.81
C TRP A 60 13.28 23.61 -12.10
N SER A 61 12.22 24.31 -12.47
CA SER A 61 12.17 25.13 -13.69
C SER A 61 13.32 26.14 -13.82
N GLU A 62 13.74 26.76 -12.71
CA GLU A 62 14.86 27.69 -12.72
C GLU A 62 16.21 27.00 -12.94
N ILE A 63 16.42 25.83 -12.32
CA ILE A 63 17.64 25.03 -12.48
C ILE A 63 17.73 24.53 -13.93
N VAL A 64 16.63 24.01 -14.46
CA VAL A 64 16.52 23.53 -15.85
C VAL A 64 16.78 24.67 -16.83
N ARG A 65 16.21 25.84 -16.60
CA ARG A 65 16.41 27.01 -17.47
C ARG A 65 17.85 27.51 -17.43
N LYS A 66 18.48 27.55 -16.26
CA LYS A 66 19.90 27.91 -16.11
C LYS A 66 20.80 26.92 -16.85
N ALA A 67 20.57 25.62 -16.68
CA ALA A 67 21.31 24.58 -17.38
C ALA A 67 21.13 24.68 -18.90
N ALA A 68 19.92 24.98 -19.38
CA ALA A 68 19.64 25.18 -20.79
C ALA A 68 20.43 26.36 -21.40
N ILE A 69 20.50 27.50 -20.70
CA ILE A 69 21.27 28.68 -21.15
C ILE A 69 22.77 28.41 -21.09
N GLU A 70 23.26 27.67 -20.08
CA GLU A 70 24.69 27.39 -19.90
C GLU A 70 25.23 26.50 -21.04
N ILE A 71 24.43 25.56 -21.53
CA ILE A 71 24.85 24.57 -22.54
C ILE A 71 24.49 25.01 -23.94
N HIS A 72 23.36 25.68 -24.11
CA HIS A 72 22.89 26.18 -25.41
C HIS A 72 22.38 27.63 -25.30
N PRO A 73 23.26 28.64 -25.36
CA PRO A 73 22.89 30.04 -25.18
C PRO A 73 21.82 30.52 -26.19
N ASP A 74 21.79 29.97 -27.38
CA ASP A 74 20.85 30.36 -28.44
C ASP A 74 19.39 29.99 -28.13
N CYS A 75 19.13 28.98 -27.26
CA CYS A 75 17.78 28.60 -26.84
C CYS A 75 17.10 29.65 -25.93
N GLN A 76 17.82 30.65 -25.42
CA GLN A 76 17.32 31.72 -24.53
C GLN A 76 16.52 31.18 -23.33
N GLY A 77 16.79 29.92 -22.90
CA GLY A 77 16.09 29.28 -21.80
C GLY A 77 14.66 28.79 -22.17
N ARG A 78 14.34 28.61 -23.43
CA ARG A 78 13.08 28.00 -23.87
C ARG A 78 13.13 26.51 -23.63
N VAL A 79 12.28 26.01 -22.73
CA VAL A 79 12.17 24.58 -22.38
C VAL A 79 10.77 24.09 -22.70
N GLN A 80 10.68 22.96 -23.36
CA GLN A 80 9.42 22.26 -23.65
C GLN A 80 9.40 20.94 -22.90
N TYR A 81 8.27 20.64 -22.27
CA TYR A 81 8.10 19.46 -21.44
C TYR A 81 7.14 18.48 -22.13
N HIS A 82 7.57 17.23 -22.32
CA HIS A 82 6.80 16.17 -22.94
C HIS A 82 6.83 14.91 -22.05
N PHE A 83 5.82 14.06 -22.13
CA PHE A 83 5.85 12.72 -21.54
C PHE A 83 5.62 11.65 -22.61
N LEU A 84 6.26 10.49 -22.43
CA LEU A 84 6.13 9.37 -23.37
C LEU A 84 4.78 8.67 -23.15
N GLU A 85 3.88 8.79 -24.11
CA GLU A 85 2.76 7.86 -24.19
C GLU A 85 3.30 6.48 -24.63
N SER A 86 3.20 5.47 -23.73
CA SER A 86 3.66 4.12 -24.02
C SER A 86 2.90 3.55 -25.22
N ARG A 87 3.59 3.38 -26.35
CA ARG A 87 3.08 2.62 -27.50
C ARG A 87 3.07 1.13 -27.15
N SER A 88 2.01 0.67 -26.51
CA SER A 88 1.68 -0.74 -26.41
C SER A 88 1.01 -1.20 -27.70
N SER A 89 1.49 -2.30 -28.23
CA SER A 89 1.14 -2.99 -29.47
C SER A 89 -0.37 -3.08 -29.76
N LYS A 90 -0.70 -2.85 -31.02
CA LYS A 90 -2.02 -2.93 -31.63
C LYS A 90 -2.71 -4.28 -31.38
N SER A 91 -3.83 -4.24 -30.67
CA SER A 91 -4.98 -5.12 -30.91
C SER A 91 -6.22 -4.24 -30.90
N ARG A 92 -6.99 -4.34 -31.98
CA ARG A 92 -8.20 -3.56 -32.28
C ARG A 92 -9.25 -3.79 -31.19
N VAL A 93 -9.72 -2.73 -30.54
CA VAL A 93 -11.14 -2.37 -30.38
C VAL A 93 -11.16 -0.88 -30.12
N ALA A 94 -11.98 -0.15 -30.88
CA ALA A 94 -12.21 1.26 -30.74
C ALA A 94 -12.96 1.54 -29.45
N ASP A 95 -12.38 2.38 -28.58
CA ASP A 95 -13.15 3.32 -27.77
C ASP A 95 -12.22 4.50 -27.46
N THR A 96 -12.58 5.63 -28.01
CA THR A 96 -11.96 6.93 -27.88
C THR A 96 -12.16 7.43 -26.46
N GLU A 97 -11.17 7.22 -25.57
CA GLU A 97 -11.13 7.98 -24.32
C GLU A 97 -10.64 9.40 -24.61
N THR A 98 -11.58 10.26 -24.97
CA THR A 98 -11.42 11.70 -24.88
C THR A 98 -11.29 12.09 -23.41
N TYR A 99 -10.13 12.62 -23.01
CA TYR A 99 -10.00 13.34 -21.76
C TYR A 99 -11.02 14.47 -21.74
N PRO A 100 -11.92 14.56 -20.74
CA PRO A 100 -12.90 15.62 -20.73
C PRO A 100 -12.18 16.96 -20.53
N GLU A 101 -12.50 17.88 -21.41
CA GLU A 101 -12.18 19.29 -21.26
C GLU A 101 -12.59 19.77 -19.85
N SER A 102 -11.68 20.50 -19.23
CA SER A 102 -11.78 21.16 -17.94
C SER A 102 -13.21 21.53 -17.50
N GLY A 103 -13.73 20.83 -16.50
CA GLY A 103 -14.90 21.30 -15.76
C GLY A 103 -16.07 20.36 -15.55
N GLN A 104 -15.96 19.07 -15.86
CA GLN A 104 -16.92 18.09 -15.36
C GLN A 104 -16.34 17.46 -14.07
N PRO A 105 -17.19 17.24 -13.01
CA PRO A 105 -16.77 16.43 -11.88
C PRO A 105 -16.30 15.09 -12.40
N ALA A 106 -15.20 14.54 -11.84
CA ALA A 106 -14.74 13.22 -12.19
C ALA A 106 -15.92 12.25 -12.07
N GLN A 107 -16.02 11.33 -13.04
CA GLN A 107 -17.05 10.31 -12.95
C GLN A 107 -16.82 9.51 -11.67
N PRO A 108 -17.85 9.19 -10.87
CA PRO A 108 -17.70 8.37 -9.68
C PRO A 108 -16.90 7.12 -10.03
N GLU A 109 -15.97 6.71 -9.17
CA GLU A 109 -15.14 5.52 -9.43
C GLU A 109 -16.05 4.37 -9.85
N LYS A 110 -15.82 3.81 -11.05
CA LYS A 110 -16.61 2.70 -11.54
C LYS A 110 -16.50 1.55 -10.53
N LEU A 111 -17.64 1.12 -10.03
CA LEU A 111 -17.69 -0.04 -9.13
C LEU A 111 -17.06 -1.26 -9.83
N ARG A 112 -16.11 -1.90 -9.16
CA ARG A 112 -15.43 -3.07 -9.69
C ARG A 112 -16.33 -4.29 -9.53
N PRO A 113 -16.71 -5.02 -10.61
CA PRO A 113 -17.69 -6.10 -10.54
C PRO A 113 -17.37 -7.23 -9.54
N GLY A 114 -16.09 -7.42 -9.23
CA GLY A 114 -15.63 -8.47 -8.32
C GLY A 114 -15.60 -8.07 -6.83
N LEU A 115 -15.92 -6.81 -6.48
CA LEU A 115 -15.87 -6.34 -5.10
C LEU A 115 -17.28 -6.26 -4.49
N THR A 116 -17.92 -7.41 -4.36
CA THR A 116 -19.25 -7.57 -3.76
C THR A 116 -19.19 -8.38 -2.47
N PHE A 117 -20.26 -8.39 -1.68
CA PHE A 117 -20.34 -9.22 -0.46
C PHE A 117 -20.16 -10.72 -0.76
N ASP A 118 -20.66 -11.20 -1.89
CA ASP A 118 -20.54 -12.61 -2.28
C ASP A 118 -19.10 -13.06 -2.55
N HIS A 119 -18.23 -12.12 -2.88
CA HIS A 119 -16.81 -12.37 -3.12
C HIS A 119 -15.93 -12.10 -1.89
N PHE A 120 -16.49 -11.54 -0.85
CA PHE A 120 -15.77 -11.29 0.40
C PHE A 120 -15.76 -12.54 1.26
N ILE A 121 -14.58 -13.05 1.59
CA ILE A 121 -14.44 -14.23 2.44
C ILE A 121 -14.48 -13.82 3.91
N THR A 122 -15.47 -14.35 4.62
CA THR A 122 -15.67 -14.08 6.05
C THR A 122 -14.95 -15.10 6.92
N GLY A 123 -14.31 -14.60 7.95
CA GLY A 123 -13.67 -15.38 9.03
C GLY A 123 -13.81 -14.66 10.38
N PRO A 124 -13.31 -15.25 11.47
CA PRO A 124 -13.44 -14.67 12.81
C PRO A 124 -12.92 -13.23 12.92
N SER A 125 -11.82 -12.90 12.22
CA SER A 125 -11.14 -11.61 12.26
C SER A 125 -11.90 -10.46 11.55
N ASN A 126 -12.84 -10.77 10.64
CA ASN A 126 -13.55 -9.78 9.84
C ASN A 126 -15.08 -9.89 9.90
N GLN A 127 -15.61 -10.85 10.64
CA GLN A 127 -17.05 -11.14 10.72
C GLN A 127 -17.86 -9.95 11.21
N LEU A 128 -17.36 -9.21 12.22
CA LEU A 128 -18.05 -8.02 12.74
C LEU A 128 -18.12 -6.92 11.68
N ALA A 129 -17.00 -6.64 11.00
CA ALA A 129 -16.95 -5.63 9.95
C ALA A 129 -17.86 -5.98 8.77
N HIS A 130 -17.88 -7.25 8.36
CA HIS A 130 -18.74 -7.76 7.30
C HIS A 130 -20.22 -7.64 7.67
N ALA A 131 -20.62 -8.08 8.87
CA ALA A 131 -21.99 -7.97 9.34
C ALA A 131 -22.47 -6.51 9.44
N ALA A 132 -21.61 -5.62 9.96
CA ALA A 132 -21.90 -4.19 10.03
C ALA A 132 -22.03 -3.55 8.64
N ALA A 133 -21.17 -3.95 7.70
CA ALA A 133 -21.24 -3.48 6.31
C ALA A 133 -22.57 -3.87 5.63
N ILE A 134 -23.02 -5.11 5.83
CA ILE A 134 -24.34 -5.56 5.36
C ILE A 134 -25.45 -4.73 6.01
N ALA A 135 -25.41 -4.53 7.33
CA ALA A 135 -26.42 -3.75 8.04
C ALA A 135 -26.50 -2.30 7.52
N CYS A 136 -25.35 -1.64 7.24
CA CYS A 136 -25.29 -0.33 6.62
C CYS A 136 -25.93 -0.31 5.22
N ALA A 137 -25.66 -1.34 4.42
CA ALA A 137 -26.22 -1.44 3.07
C ALA A 137 -27.71 -1.77 3.05
N GLU A 138 -28.19 -2.54 4.05
CA GLU A 138 -29.61 -2.91 4.19
C GLU A 138 -30.46 -1.79 4.81
N ASN A 139 -29.89 -0.97 5.69
CA ASN A 139 -30.61 0.14 6.33
C ASN A 139 -29.74 1.40 6.36
N PRO A 140 -29.51 2.02 5.17
CA PRO A 140 -28.61 3.17 5.04
C PRO A 140 -29.10 4.37 5.85
N GLY A 141 -28.14 5.07 6.46
CA GLY A 141 -28.37 6.23 7.31
C GLY A 141 -28.81 5.92 8.75
N ASN A 142 -29.41 4.74 8.99
CA ASN A 142 -30.01 4.39 10.28
C ASN A 142 -29.25 3.31 11.07
N ALA A 143 -28.63 2.33 10.41
CA ALA A 143 -27.98 1.23 11.12
C ALA A 143 -26.69 1.72 11.84
N TYR A 144 -25.73 2.18 11.07
CA TYR A 144 -24.46 2.73 11.57
C TYR A 144 -24.04 3.89 10.67
N ASN A 145 -24.14 5.13 11.19
CA ASN A 145 -23.81 6.34 10.42
C ASN A 145 -23.05 7.35 11.28
N PRO A 146 -21.78 7.69 10.94
CA PRO A 146 -20.96 7.09 9.90
C PRO A 146 -20.55 5.65 10.22
N PHE A 147 -20.19 4.89 9.20
CA PHE A 147 -19.53 3.61 9.35
C PHE A 147 -18.05 3.76 9.00
N PHE A 148 -17.19 3.54 9.97
CA PHE A 148 -15.74 3.73 9.84
C PHE A 148 -15.01 2.38 9.95
N ILE A 149 -14.33 1.99 8.87
CA ILE A 149 -13.60 0.73 8.77
C ILE A 149 -12.10 1.05 8.79
N HIS A 150 -11.37 0.51 9.75
CA HIS A 150 -9.90 0.68 9.77
C HIS A 150 -9.16 -0.65 9.88
N GLY A 151 -7.87 -0.64 9.53
CA GLY A 151 -6.99 -1.82 9.59
C GLY A 151 -5.84 -1.69 8.62
N SER A 152 -4.84 -2.54 8.72
CA SER A 152 -3.64 -2.52 7.88
C SER A 152 -3.95 -2.54 6.38
N VAL A 153 -2.97 -2.16 5.57
CA VAL A 153 -3.09 -2.19 4.11
C VAL A 153 -3.33 -3.62 3.62
N GLY A 154 -4.23 -3.77 2.63
CA GLY A 154 -4.45 -5.07 1.99
C GLY A 154 -5.45 -5.99 2.69
N LEU A 155 -6.12 -5.60 3.78
CA LEU A 155 -7.08 -6.45 4.51
C LEU A 155 -8.50 -6.49 3.92
N GLY A 156 -8.79 -5.72 2.85
CA GLY A 156 -10.11 -5.73 2.21
C GLY A 156 -11.02 -4.56 2.58
N LYS A 157 -10.51 -3.47 3.17
CA LYS A 157 -11.29 -2.25 3.46
C LYS A 157 -12.02 -1.72 2.22
N THR A 158 -11.30 -1.50 1.13
CA THR A 158 -11.85 -1.08 -0.16
C THR A 158 -12.86 -2.08 -0.71
N HIS A 159 -12.68 -3.38 -0.47
CA HIS A 159 -13.63 -4.40 -0.89
C HIS A 159 -14.97 -4.22 -0.17
N LEU A 160 -14.96 -4.11 1.16
CA LEU A 160 -16.20 -3.88 1.93
C LEU A 160 -16.86 -2.56 1.55
N LEU A 161 -16.08 -1.49 1.36
CA LEU A 161 -16.60 -0.20 0.92
C LEU A 161 -17.32 -0.31 -0.43
N GLN A 162 -16.72 -0.97 -1.42
CA GLN A 162 -17.34 -1.18 -2.72
C GLN A 162 -18.51 -2.18 -2.67
N ALA A 163 -18.45 -3.20 -1.82
CA ALA A 163 -19.57 -4.14 -1.62
C ALA A 163 -20.81 -3.43 -1.06
N ILE A 164 -20.62 -2.49 -0.13
CA ILE A 164 -21.70 -1.62 0.35
C ILE A 164 -22.27 -0.81 -0.82
N ALA A 165 -21.40 -0.17 -1.62
CA ALA A 165 -21.83 0.65 -2.75
C ALA A 165 -22.64 -0.15 -3.79
N HIS A 166 -22.20 -1.38 -4.13
CA HIS A 166 -22.96 -2.29 -5.01
C HIS A 166 -24.35 -2.56 -4.45
N ARG A 167 -24.44 -2.94 -3.18
CA ARG A 167 -25.71 -3.26 -2.54
C ARG A 167 -26.64 -2.04 -2.45
N LEU A 168 -26.11 -0.84 -2.16
CA LEU A 168 -26.90 0.39 -2.15
C LEU A 168 -27.46 0.72 -3.54
N ALA A 169 -26.64 0.56 -4.59
CA ALA A 169 -27.08 0.75 -5.98
C ALA A 169 -28.15 -0.28 -6.40
N GLU A 170 -28.00 -1.55 -6.04
CA GLU A 170 -29.00 -2.61 -6.25
C GLU A 170 -30.34 -2.29 -5.57
N ARG A 171 -30.31 -1.63 -4.42
CA ARG A 171 -31.50 -1.18 -3.68
C ARG A 171 -32.14 0.07 -4.26
N GLY A 172 -31.56 0.64 -5.31
CA GLY A 172 -32.16 1.76 -6.05
C GLY A 172 -31.75 3.14 -5.55
N LEU A 173 -30.74 3.30 -4.71
CA LEU A 173 -30.17 4.61 -4.40
C LEU A 173 -29.55 5.20 -5.68
N LYS A 174 -30.00 6.41 -6.04
CA LYS A 174 -29.67 7.01 -7.35
C LYS A 174 -28.29 7.63 -7.37
N LYS A 175 -27.83 8.17 -6.23
CA LYS A 175 -26.58 8.92 -6.15
C LYS A 175 -25.66 8.35 -5.06
N VAL A 176 -25.10 7.19 -5.34
CA VAL A 176 -24.04 6.57 -4.53
C VAL A 176 -22.71 7.09 -5.04
N VAL A 177 -22.02 7.89 -4.22
CA VAL A 177 -20.71 8.46 -4.56
C VAL A 177 -19.63 7.64 -3.87
N VAL A 178 -18.76 7.01 -4.67
CA VAL A 178 -17.58 6.29 -4.20
C VAL A 178 -16.36 7.02 -4.73
N ILE A 179 -15.44 7.39 -3.83
CA ILE A 179 -14.24 8.16 -4.21
C ILE A 179 -13.10 7.91 -3.22
N SER A 180 -11.86 7.95 -3.71
CA SER A 180 -10.71 8.01 -2.81
C SER A 180 -10.55 9.42 -2.23
N CYS A 181 -10.07 9.52 -1.00
CA CYS A 181 -9.82 10.81 -0.37
C CYS A 181 -8.81 11.68 -1.15
N ALA A 182 -7.84 11.04 -1.82
CA ALA A 182 -6.90 11.72 -2.70
C ALA A 182 -7.63 12.37 -3.91
N SER A 183 -8.55 11.64 -4.54
CA SER A 183 -9.36 12.15 -5.66
C SER A 183 -10.29 13.28 -5.21
N PHE A 184 -10.97 13.14 -4.06
CA PHE A 184 -11.78 14.21 -3.46
C PHE A 184 -10.95 15.49 -3.24
N THR A 185 -9.73 15.37 -2.72
CA THR A 185 -8.83 16.50 -2.53
C THR A 185 -8.46 17.17 -3.85
N ASN A 186 -8.11 16.37 -4.86
CA ASN A 186 -7.73 16.90 -6.18
C ASN A 186 -8.90 17.60 -6.88
N GLU A 187 -10.10 17.06 -6.78
CA GLU A 187 -11.32 17.69 -7.32
C GLU A 187 -11.65 19.00 -6.60
N PHE A 188 -11.48 19.05 -5.28
CA PHE A 188 -11.67 20.27 -4.51
C PHE A 188 -10.69 21.38 -4.94
N ILE A 189 -9.40 21.04 -5.06
CA ILE A 189 -8.38 21.99 -5.52
C ILE A 189 -8.68 22.48 -6.95
N SER A 190 -9.07 21.56 -7.83
CA SER A 190 -9.46 21.89 -9.21
C SER A 190 -10.70 22.79 -9.24
N ALA A 191 -11.70 22.54 -8.41
CA ALA A 191 -12.91 23.35 -8.32
C ALA A 191 -12.61 24.76 -7.80
N LEU A 192 -11.66 24.91 -6.86
CA LEU A 192 -11.20 26.22 -6.40
C LEU A 192 -10.49 27.00 -7.51
N SER A 193 -9.55 26.36 -8.21
CA SER A 193 -8.77 27.01 -9.27
C SER A 193 -9.63 27.40 -10.48
N THR A 194 -10.69 26.66 -10.78
CA THR A 194 -11.60 26.90 -11.90
C THR A 194 -12.86 27.68 -11.50
N GLN A 195 -12.96 28.16 -10.25
CA GLN A 195 -14.14 28.87 -9.71
C GLN A 195 -15.45 28.10 -9.84
N LYS A 196 -15.40 26.75 -9.76
CA LYS A 196 -16.58 25.86 -9.86
C LYS A 196 -16.92 25.18 -8.53
N ILE A 197 -16.59 25.83 -7.42
CA ILE A 197 -16.78 25.26 -6.08
C ILE A 197 -18.24 24.88 -5.78
N ASP A 198 -19.21 25.64 -6.29
CA ASP A 198 -20.62 25.37 -6.06
C ASP A 198 -21.07 24.06 -6.71
N ARG A 199 -20.54 23.73 -7.90
CA ARG A 199 -20.80 22.43 -8.55
C ARG A 199 -20.18 21.27 -7.77
N PHE A 200 -18.98 21.45 -7.24
CA PHE A 200 -18.33 20.48 -6.37
C PHE A 200 -19.21 20.21 -5.14
N ARG A 201 -19.66 21.27 -4.45
CA ARG A 201 -20.53 21.18 -3.29
C ARG A 201 -21.86 20.49 -3.61
N GLU A 202 -22.51 20.88 -4.69
CA GLU A 202 -23.75 20.28 -5.15
C GLU A 202 -23.56 18.78 -5.45
N HIS A 203 -22.45 18.42 -6.09
CA HIS A 203 -22.16 17.02 -6.42
C HIS A 203 -22.05 16.16 -5.17
N TYR A 204 -21.20 16.53 -4.21
CA TYR A 204 -20.98 15.71 -3.02
C TYR A 204 -22.08 15.82 -1.98
N ARG A 205 -22.55 17.04 -1.70
CA ARG A 205 -23.55 17.26 -0.65
C ARG A 205 -24.94 16.73 -1.01
N SER A 206 -25.28 16.52 -2.29
CA SER A 206 -26.54 15.91 -2.71
C SER A 206 -26.50 14.39 -2.84
N ALA A 207 -25.42 13.73 -2.42
CA ALA A 207 -25.32 12.28 -2.45
C ALA A 207 -26.36 11.61 -1.53
N ASP A 208 -26.92 10.47 -1.96
CA ASP A 208 -27.75 9.58 -1.16
C ASP A 208 -26.88 8.68 -0.27
N ALA A 209 -25.65 8.42 -0.69
CA ALA A 209 -24.61 7.79 0.11
C ALA A 209 -23.23 8.30 -0.33
N LEU A 210 -22.35 8.59 0.64
CA LEU A 210 -20.96 9.01 0.42
C LEU A 210 -20.00 7.98 1.01
N LEU A 211 -19.22 7.34 0.15
CA LEU A 211 -18.24 6.33 0.52
C LEU A 211 -16.84 6.83 0.14
N ILE A 212 -15.99 7.01 1.14
CA ILE A 212 -14.64 7.55 0.94
C ILE A 212 -13.59 6.55 1.39
N ASP A 213 -12.71 6.19 0.45
CA ASP A 213 -11.58 5.32 0.71
C ASP A 213 -10.35 6.13 1.15
N ASP A 214 -9.62 5.59 2.11
CA ASP A 214 -8.33 6.10 2.58
C ASP A 214 -8.39 7.54 3.12
N ILE A 215 -9.24 7.78 4.12
CA ILE A 215 -9.48 9.12 4.71
C ILE A 215 -8.22 9.76 5.34
N GLN A 216 -7.18 8.97 5.65
CA GLN A 216 -5.90 9.46 6.15
C GLN A 216 -5.23 10.45 5.19
N PHE A 217 -5.55 10.44 3.90
CA PHE A 217 -5.05 11.43 2.95
C PHE A 217 -5.58 12.86 3.13
N LEU A 218 -6.48 13.10 4.11
CA LEU A 218 -6.86 14.45 4.56
C LEU A 218 -5.80 15.08 5.48
N CYS A 219 -4.87 14.31 6.05
CA CYS A 219 -3.88 14.82 7.00
C CYS A 219 -3.17 16.06 6.45
N ASP A 220 -2.95 17.04 7.33
CA ASP A 220 -2.24 18.31 7.04
C ASP A 220 -2.84 19.17 5.92
N LYS A 221 -4.08 18.92 5.49
CA LYS A 221 -4.79 19.65 4.44
C LYS A 221 -5.95 20.45 5.02
N GLU A 222 -5.68 21.46 5.85
CA GLU A 222 -6.68 22.21 6.61
C GLU A 222 -7.89 22.65 5.78
N ARG A 223 -7.68 23.25 4.61
CA ARG A 223 -8.78 23.72 3.74
C ARG A 223 -9.65 22.57 3.21
N THR A 224 -9.04 21.44 2.88
CA THR A 224 -9.78 20.26 2.43
C THR A 224 -10.54 19.62 3.59
N GLN A 225 -9.93 19.57 4.78
CA GLN A 225 -10.62 19.10 5.98
C GLN A 225 -11.83 19.96 6.35
N GLU A 226 -11.74 21.27 6.18
CA GLU A 226 -12.87 22.18 6.42
C GLU A 226 -14.00 21.95 5.43
N GLU A 227 -13.74 21.86 4.13
CA GLU A 227 -14.77 21.55 3.11
C GLU A 227 -15.38 20.16 3.32
N PHE A 228 -14.53 19.18 3.67
CA PHE A 228 -14.99 17.84 3.99
C PHE A 228 -15.89 17.82 5.23
N PHE A 229 -15.57 18.57 6.27
CA PHE A 229 -16.39 18.70 7.48
C PHE A 229 -17.78 19.25 7.16
N HIS A 230 -17.89 20.26 6.29
CA HIS A 230 -19.18 20.79 5.85
C HIS A 230 -19.94 19.75 5.01
N THR A 231 -19.28 19.09 4.08
CA THR A 231 -19.89 18.03 3.26
C THR A 231 -20.40 16.88 4.14
N PHE A 232 -19.62 16.44 5.11
CA PHE A 232 -20.00 15.42 6.07
C PHE A 232 -21.29 15.83 6.84
N ASN A 233 -21.32 17.05 7.40
CA ASN A 233 -22.46 17.51 8.16
C ASN A 233 -23.74 17.62 7.30
N ASP A 234 -23.62 18.08 6.07
CA ASP A 234 -24.77 18.21 5.16
C ASP A 234 -25.38 16.83 4.83
N ILE A 235 -24.56 15.81 4.63
CA ILE A 235 -24.99 14.44 4.36
C ILE A 235 -25.55 13.79 5.64
N TYR A 236 -24.84 13.91 6.76
CA TYR A 236 -25.23 13.35 8.04
C TYR A 236 -26.58 13.89 8.55
N ASN A 237 -26.78 15.22 8.44
CA ASN A 237 -28.01 15.86 8.87
C ASN A 237 -29.25 15.49 8.00
N ARG A 238 -29.01 14.98 6.79
CA ARG A 238 -30.07 14.43 5.91
C ARG A 238 -30.25 12.92 6.10
N GLU A 239 -29.64 12.34 7.14
CA GLU A 239 -29.69 10.91 7.44
C GLU A 239 -29.23 10.02 6.25
N GLN A 240 -28.32 10.56 5.40
CA GLN A 240 -27.74 9.80 4.31
C GLN A 240 -26.50 9.04 4.77
N GLN A 241 -26.24 7.88 4.17
CA GLN A 241 -25.17 7.00 4.61
C GLN A 241 -23.77 7.58 4.33
N ILE A 242 -22.90 7.55 5.33
CA ILE A 242 -21.48 7.85 5.21
C ILE A 242 -20.69 6.59 5.56
N VAL A 243 -19.75 6.19 4.69
CA VAL A 243 -18.81 5.09 4.92
C VAL A 243 -17.39 5.60 4.69
N LEU A 244 -16.50 5.34 5.63
CA LEU A 244 -15.12 5.80 5.59
C LEU A 244 -14.17 4.63 5.81
N THR A 245 -13.06 4.59 5.09
CA THR A 245 -11.97 3.64 5.37
C THR A 245 -10.69 4.36 5.75
N SER A 246 -9.83 3.70 6.52
CA SER A 246 -8.51 4.22 6.92
C SER A 246 -7.56 3.09 7.28
N ASP A 247 -6.26 3.39 7.29
CA ASP A 247 -5.24 2.46 7.81
C ASP A 247 -5.16 2.50 9.34
N ALA A 248 -5.66 3.57 9.98
CA ALA A 248 -5.63 3.75 11.43
C ALA A 248 -7.01 4.17 11.99
N PRO A 249 -7.31 3.91 13.27
CA PRO A 249 -8.54 4.40 13.91
C PRO A 249 -8.53 5.94 13.98
N PRO A 250 -9.70 6.61 14.03
CA PRO A 250 -9.81 8.07 13.93
C PRO A 250 -8.89 8.86 14.87
N MET A 251 -8.66 8.35 16.08
CA MET A 251 -7.82 9.01 17.09
C MET A 251 -6.32 8.88 16.83
N ALA A 252 -5.90 7.90 16.04
CA ALA A 252 -4.49 7.65 15.71
C ALA A 252 -4.06 8.29 14.39
N ILE A 253 -4.96 8.96 13.68
CA ILE A 253 -4.65 9.66 12.43
C ILE A 253 -4.07 11.03 12.80
N GLU A 254 -2.74 11.13 12.75
CA GLU A 254 -2.04 12.40 12.98
C GLU A 254 -2.38 13.44 11.91
N GLY A 255 -2.48 14.71 12.27
CA GLY A 255 -2.80 15.81 11.34
C GLY A 255 -4.28 15.92 10.95
N LEU A 256 -5.17 15.11 11.56
CA LEU A 256 -6.61 15.24 11.39
C LEU A 256 -7.20 16.16 12.49
N SER A 257 -8.10 17.06 12.11
CA SER A 257 -8.72 17.99 13.06
C SER A 257 -9.62 17.26 14.08
N GLU A 258 -9.61 17.71 15.33
CA GLU A 258 -10.43 17.12 16.42
C GLU A 258 -11.93 17.10 16.07
N ARG A 259 -12.39 18.08 15.30
CA ARG A 259 -13.78 18.17 14.82
C ARG A 259 -14.14 16.98 13.93
N LEU A 260 -13.26 16.59 13.00
CA LEU A 260 -13.45 15.42 12.14
C LEU A 260 -13.34 14.12 12.93
N VAL A 261 -12.34 13.99 13.81
CA VAL A 261 -12.20 12.83 14.70
C VAL A 261 -13.49 12.59 15.49
N SER A 262 -14.06 13.67 16.06
CA SER A 262 -15.32 13.59 16.80
C SER A 262 -16.46 13.09 15.90
N ARG A 263 -16.57 13.59 14.67
CA ARG A 263 -17.61 13.19 13.71
C ARG A 263 -17.48 11.73 13.28
N PHE A 264 -16.26 11.25 13.04
CA PHE A 264 -16.03 9.86 12.62
C PHE A 264 -16.39 8.84 13.73
N ARG A 265 -16.38 9.28 14.98
CA ARG A 265 -16.74 8.47 16.16
C ARG A 265 -18.22 8.49 16.53
N LEU A 266 -19.06 9.27 15.84
CA LEU A 266 -20.51 9.30 16.13
C LEU A 266 -21.20 7.96 15.85
N GLY A 267 -20.71 7.23 14.87
CA GLY A 267 -21.27 5.95 14.45
C GLY A 267 -20.44 4.76 14.93
N LEU A 268 -20.35 3.74 14.08
CA LEU A 268 -19.60 2.52 14.37
C LEU A 268 -18.18 2.61 13.78
N VAL A 269 -17.19 2.44 14.64
CA VAL A 269 -15.78 2.25 14.24
C VAL A 269 -15.43 0.79 14.41
N VAL A 270 -14.98 0.15 13.34
CA VAL A 270 -14.68 -1.28 13.30
C VAL A 270 -13.27 -1.51 12.76
N GLN A 271 -12.55 -2.44 13.39
CA GLN A 271 -11.23 -2.87 12.92
C GLN A 271 -11.35 -4.11 12.04
N LEU A 272 -10.63 -4.11 10.91
CA LEU A 272 -10.29 -5.30 10.14
C LEU A 272 -8.93 -5.82 10.61
N GLU A 273 -8.92 -7.05 11.10
CA GLU A 273 -7.69 -7.73 11.51
C GLU A 273 -7.19 -8.67 10.42
N ALA A 274 -5.92 -9.08 10.54
CA ALA A 274 -5.34 -10.06 9.63
C ALA A 274 -6.12 -11.39 9.71
N PRO A 275 -6.40 -12.03 8.57
CA PRO A 275 -7.14 -13.28 8.53
C PRO A 275 -6.34 -14.44 9.13
N ASP A 276 -7.00 -15.36 9.81
CA ASP A 276 -6.41 -16.62 10.23
C ASP A 276 -6.05 -17.52 9.03
N LEU A 277 -5.32 -18.60 9.26
CA LEU A 277 -4.86 -19.49 8.20
C LEU A 277 -6.03 -20.07 7.38
N GLU A 278 -7.10 -20.48 8.04
CA GLU A 278 -8.27 -21.07 7.37
C GLU A 278 -8.93 -20.06 6.44
N THR A 279 -9.09 -18.82 6.91
CA THR A 279 -9.63 -17.72 6.10
C THR A 279 -8.69 -17.39 4.94
N ARG A 280 -7.37 -17.38 5.13
CA ARG A 280 -6.39 -17.15 4.04
C ARG A 280 -6.47 -18.26 2.98
N MET A 281 -6.54 -19.52 3.40
CA MET A 281 -6.71 -20.65 2.48
C MET A 281 -8.01 -20.53 1.67
N ALA A 282 -9.11 -20.14 2.32
CA ALA A 282 -10.39 -19.91 1.64
C ALA A 282 -10.31 -18.74 0.63
N ILE A 283 -9.57 -17.68 0.94
CA ILE A 283 -9.31 -16.56 0.02
C ILE A 283 -8.54 -17.06 -1.21
N VAL A 284 -7.45 -17.81 -1.01
CA VAL A 284 -6.65 -18.39 -2.10
C VAL A 284 -7.53 -19.27 -2.98
N GLN A 285 -8.28 -20.22 -2.39
CA GLN A 285 -9.19 -21.11 -3.11
C GLN A 285 -10.24 -20.32 -3.93
N ARG A 286 -10.87 -19.32 -3.34
CA ARG A 286 -11.86 -18.48 -4.03
C ARG A 286 -11.25 -17.75 -5.23
N LYS A 287 -10.03 -17.21 -5.06
CA LYS A 287 -9.32 -16.54 -6.15
C LYS A 287 -8.93 -17.51 -7.27
N MET A 288 -8.51 -18.72 -6.93
CA MET A 288 -8.21 -19.77 -7.91
C MET A 288 -9.45 -20.15 -8.72
N VAL A 289 -10.58 -20.42 -8.05
CA VAL A 289 -11.86 -20.73 -8.72
C VAL A 289 -12.28 -19.62 -9.67
N SER A 290 -12.18 -18.36 -9.26
CA SER A 290 -12.52 -17.21 -10.10
C SER A 290 -11.65 -17.07 -11.35
N ARG A 291 -10.47 -17.74 -11.38
CA ARG A 291 -9.50 -17.76 -12.47
C ARG A 291 -9.46 -19.08 -13.24
N ASN A 292 -10.38 -20.02 -12.94
CA ASN A 292 -10.41 -21.37 -13.49
C ASN A 292 -9.07 -22.11 -13.31
N LEU A 293 -8.49 -22.00 -12.11
CA LEU A 293 -7.30 -22.71 -11.69
C LEU A 293 -7.68 -23.82 -10.70
N GLU A 294 -7.21 -25.03 -10.96
CA GLU A 294 -7.32 -26.16 -10.03
C GLU A 294 -5.91 -26.48 -9.50
N LEU A 295 -5.70 -26.24 -8.21
CA LEU A 295 -4.43 -26.52 -7.54
C LEU A 295 -4.67 -27.50 -6.38
N PRO A 296 -3.70 -28.38 -6.10
CA PRO A 296 -3.75 -29.27 -4.94
C PRO A 296 -3.85 -28.48 -3.62
N GLN A 297 -4.45 -29.09 -2.61
CA GLN A 297 -4.61 -28.51 -1.27
C GLN A 297 -3.25 -28.08 -0.66
N GLU A 298 -2.21 -28.89 -0.90
CA GLU A 298 -0.83 -28.62 -0.45
C GLU A 298 -0.29 -27.29 -0.99
N VAL A 299 -0.61 -26.97 -2.25
CA VAL A 299 -0.20 -25.71 -2.87
C VAL A 299 -0.97 -24.52 -2.27
N VAL A 300 -2.26 -24.69 -1.97
CA VAL A 300 -3.05 -23.66 -1.29
C VAL A 300 -2.46 -23.34 0.08
N GLU A 301 -2.09 -24.37 0.83
CA GLU A 301 -1.47 -24.23 2.14
C GLU A 301 -0.11 -23.56 2.05
N GLN A 302 0.70 -23.94 1.06
CA GLN A 302 2.02 -23.38 0.80
C GLN A 302 1.96 -21.89 0.47
N ILE A 303 0.91 -21.42 -0.22
CA ILE A 303 0.67 -20.00 -0.47
C ILE A 303 0.17 -19.29 0.80
N ALA A 304 -0.75 -19.89 1.54
CA ALA A 304 -1.43 -19.25 2.65
C ALA A 304 -0.58 -19.14 3.93
N VAL A 305 0.35 -20.07 4.16
CA VAL A 305 1.16 -20.13 5.40
C VAL A 305 2.11 -18.94 5.53
N PRO A 306 2.96 -18.59 4.55
CA PRO A 306 3.93 -17.52 4.68
C PRO A 306 3.30 -16.13 4.64
N ILE A 307 2.17 -15.94 3.98
CA ILE A 307 1.55 -14.63 3.75
C ILE A 307 0.52 -14.35 4.84
N ILE A 308 0.90 -13.66 5.91
CA ILE A 308 0.09 -13.52 7.11
C ILE A 308 -0.75 -12.24 7.10
N ASP A 309 -0.15 -11.10 6.73
CA ASP A 309 -0.68 -9.78 7.06
C ASP A 309 -1.33 -9.04 5.89
N ASN A 310 -1.30 -9.60 4.67
CA ASN A 310 -1.71 -8.87 3.47
C ASN A 310 -2.43 -9.75 2.45
N VAL A 311 -3.74 -9.56 2.33
CA VAL A 311 -4.56 -10.31 1.35
C VAL A 311 -4.18 -9.95 -0.10
N ARG A 312 -3.66 -8.73 -0.38
CA ARG A 312 -3.17 -8.38 -1.73
C ARG A 312 -1.97 -9.22 -2.13
N GLU A 313 -1.13 -9.59 -1.19
CA GLU A 313 0.00 -10.50 -1.45
C GLU A 313 -0.47 -11.91 -1.79
N LEU A 314 -1.52 -12.42 -1.11
CA LEU A 314 -2.16 -13.69 -1.49
C LEU A 314 -2.69 -13.63 -2.93
N GLU A 315 -3.33 -12.52 -3.32
CA GLU A 315 -3.81 -12.32 -4.69
C GLU A 315 -2.64 -12.25 -5.70
N GLY A 316 -1.56 -11.56 -5.34
CA GLY A 316 -0.33 -11.48 -6.14
C GLY A 316 0.31 -12.86 -6.35
N ALA A 317 0.39 -13.66 -5.30
CA ALA A 317 0.90 -15.03 -5.37
C ALA A 317 0.07 -15.91 -6.32
N VAL A 318 -1.26 -15.86 -6.20
CA VAL A 318 -2.15 -16.61 -7.12
C VAL A 318 -1.96 -16.15 -8.58
N LEU A 319 -1.79 -14.84 -8.82
CA LEU A 319 -1.52 -14.29 -10.15
C LEU A 319 -0.19 -14.78 -10.73
N ARG A 320 0.87 -14.83 -9.93
CA ARG A 320 2.19 -15.32 -10.39
C ARG A 320 2.12 -16.80 -10.76
N ILE A 321 1.44 -17.60 -9.91
CA ILE A 321 1.25 -19.03 -10.18
C ILE A 321 0.41 -19.25 -11.44
N GLU A 322 -0.65 -18.45 -11.65
CA GLU A 322 -1.43 -18.47 -12.89
C GLU A 322 -0.55 -18.19 -14.11
N SER A 323 0.29 -17.16 -14.04
CA SER A 323 1.21 -16.79 -15.11
C SER A 323 2.18 -17.92 -15.43
N MET A 324 2.74 -18.55 -14.42
CA MET A 324 3.66 -19.67 -14.54
C MET A 324 3.01 -20.88 -15.25
N ILE A 325 1.78 -21.24 -14.83
CA ILE A 325 1.05 -22.36 -15.44
C ILE A 325 0.68 -22.06 -16.89
N ARG A 326 0.15 -20.86 -17.18
CA ARG A 326 -0.40 -20.52 -18.50
C ARG A 326 0.64 -20.13 -19.55
N HIS A 327 1.70 -19.46 -19.15
CA HIS A 327 2.69 -18.88 -20.08
C HIS A 327 3.99 -19.67 -20.10
N GLU A 328 4.42 -20.22 -18.99
CA GLU A 328 5.66 -20.98 -18.89
C GLU A 328 5.43 -22.49 -19.08
N GLY A 329 4.17 -22.94 -19.06
CA GLY A 329 3.79 -24.36 -19.24
C GLY A 329 4.25 -25.28 -18.09
N VAL A 330 4.57 -24.69 -16.93
CA VAL A 330 5.09 -25.40 -15.77
C VAL A 330 3.92 -25.92 -14.93
N SER A 331 3.99 -27.17 -14.49
CA SER A 331 2.99 -27.72 -13.57
C SER A 331 3.11 -27.06 -12.19
N ALA A 332 1.96 -26.82 -11.54
CA ALA A 332 1.92 -26.28 -10.16
C ALA A 332 2.35 -27.35 -9.13
N SER A 333 3.61 -27.79 -9.20
CA SER A 333 4.18 -28.63 -8.15
C SER A 333 4.62 -27.78 -6.96
N PRO A 334 4.68 -28.33 -5.75
CA PRO A 334 5.13 -27.61 -4.56
C PRO A 334 6.49 -26.90 -4.74
N ASP A 335 7.44 -27.52 -5.45
CA ASP A 335 8.77 -26.96 -5.69
C ASP A 335 8.72 -25.71 -6.58
N HIS A 336 7.93 -25.75 -7.66
CA HIS A 336 7.76 -24.62 -8.55
C HIS A 336 7.03 -23.45 -7.87
N VAL A 337 6.04 -23.78 -7.03
CA VAL A 337 5.31 -22.76 -6.26
C VAL A 337 6.22 -22.10 -5.23
N SER A 338 7.07 -22.88 -4.55
CA SER A 338 8.08 -22.33 -3.64
C SER A 338 8.99 -21.32 -4.36
N SER A 339 9.54 -21.70 -5.51
CA SER A 339 10.39 -20.82 -6.31
C SER A 339 9.67 -19.54 -6.75
N ALA A 340 8.40 -19.65 -7.16
CA ALA A 340 7.60 -18.50 -7.57
C ALA A 340 7.27 -17.54 -6.40
N LEU A 341 7.04 -18.07 -5.20
CA LEU A 341 6.85 -17.29 -3.99
C LEU A 341 8.16 -16.61 -3.56
N ASP A 342 9.28 -17.31 -3.67
CA ASP A 342 10.61 -16.76 -3.41
C ASP A 342 10.93 -15.58 -4.33
N GLU A 343 10.58 -15.66 -5.60
CA GLU A 343 10.73 -14.53 -6.54
C GLU A 343 9.83 -13.32 -6.21
N LEU A 344 8.59 -13.57 -5.79
CA LEU A 344 7.61 -12.50 -5.52
C LEU A 344 7.90 -11.74 -4.24
N PHE A 345 8.23 -12.46 -3.19
CA PHE A 345 8.38 -11.86 -1.87
C PHE A 345 9.82 -11.49 -1.59
N GLY A 346 10.70 -11.68 -2.62
CA GLY A 346 12.11 -11.43 -2.46
C GLY A 346 12.58 -12.16 -1.19
N THR A 347 12.34 -13.48 -1.12
CA THR A 347 13.07 -14.27 -0.17
C THR A 347 14.53 -14.36 -0.61
N GLU A 348 15.16 -13.21 -0.80
CA GLU A 348 16.33 -12.93 0.02
C GLU A 348 15.87 -12.78 1.50
N THR A 349 15.10 -13.67 2.07
CA THR A 349 15.48 -14.23 3.32
C THR A 349 16.81 -14.93 2.96
N ARG A 350 17.90 -14.16 2.92
CA ARG A 350 19.20 -14.72 3.18
C ARG A 350 18.92 -15.61 4.36
N ARG A 351 18.91 -16.96 4.11
CA ARG A 351 18.70 -17.97 5.15
C ARG A 351 19.77 -17.67 6.17
N MET A 352 19.40 -16.86 7.16
CA MET A 352 20.37 -16.45 8.15
C MET A 352 20.68 -17.68 8.98
N ASP A 353 21.94 -17.88 9.25
CA ASP A 353 22.37 -18.85 10.23
C ASP A 353 21.97 -18.33 11.63
N LEU A 354 21.48 -19.21 12.49
CA LEU A 354 21.20 -18.90 13.90
C LEU A 354 22.37 -18.19 14.59
N THR A 355 23.60 -18.51 14.19
CA THR A 355 24.83 -17.88 14.70
C THR A 355 24.91 -16.40 14.35
N THR A 356 24.46 -16.00 13.17
CA THR A 356 24.39 -14.58 12.74
C THR A 356 23.37 -13.81 13.57
N ILE A 357 22.18 -14.38 13.79
CA ILE A 357 21.15 -13.79 14.65
C ILE A 357 21.64 -13.68 16.08
N GLU A 358 22.24 -14.74 16.62
CA GLU A 358 22.82 -14.77 17.94
C GLU A 358 23.88 -13.67 18.12
N LYS A 359 24.78 -13.51 17.17
CA LYS A 359 25.82 -12.48 17.20
C LYS A 359 25.21 -11.07 17.23
N THR A 360 24.26 -10.78 16.34
CA THR A 360 23.60 -9.46 16.27
C THR A 360 22.86 -9.14 17.59
N VAL A 361 22.15 -10.10 18.15
CA VAL A 361 21.45 -9.92 19.44
C VAL A 361 22.43 -9.78 20.59
N CYS A 362 23.54 -10.55 20.60
CA CYS A 362 24.58 -10.42 21.58
C CYS A 362 25.23 -9.04 21.59
N GLU A 363 25.53 -8.49 20.42
CA GLU A 363 26.06 -7.14 20.27
C GLU A 363 25.07 -6.08 20.78
N TYR A 364 23.80 -6.20 20.43
CA TYR A 364 22.77 -5.25 20.82
C TYR A 364 22.52 -5.21 22.32
N TYR A 365 22.38 -6.37 22.97
CA TYR A 365 22.10 -6.46 24.40
C TYR A 365 23.37 -6.55 25.28
N SER A 366 24.56 -6.51 24.68
CA SER A 366 25.87 -6.65 25.39
C SER A 366 25.95 -7.93 26.23
N VAL A 367 25.56 -9.06 25.66
CA VAL A 367 25.63 -10.41 26.23
C VAL A 367 26.53 -11.31 25.40
N THR A 368 26.99 -12.44 25.97
CA THR A 368 27.81 -13.40 25.21
C THR A 368 27.02 -14.64 24.80
N PRO A 369 27.40 -15.35 23.71
CA PRO A 369 26.74 -16.59 23.28
C PRO A 369 26.67 -17.65 24.38
N GLU A 370 27.74 -17.77 25.21
CA GLU A 370 27.76 -18.70 26.35
C GLU A 370 26.72 -18.34 27.42
N GLN A 371 26.44 -17.04 27.59
CA GLN A 371 25.39 -16.58 28.50
C GLN A 371 24.01 -16.94 27.95
N LEU A 372 23.78 -16.81 26.64
CA LEU A 372 22.53 -17.17 26.01
C LEU A 372 22.25 -18.68 26.10
N SER A 373 23.27 -19.51 25.96
CA SER A 373 23.16 -20.98 26.07
C SER A 373 23.14 -21.47 27.53
N SER A 374 23.49 -20.61 28.50
CA SER A 374 23.57 -20.99 29.93
C SER A 374 22.17 -21.28 30.54
N SER A 375 22.16 -21.96 31.69
CA SER A 375 20.95 -22.20 32.49
C SER A 375 20.51 -20.99 33.34
N ARG A 376 21.21 -19.85 33.24
CA ARG A 376 20.91 -18.64 34.01
C ARG A 376 19.54 -18.07 33.67
N ARG A 377 18.80 -17.61 34.74
CA ARG A 377 17.42 -17.12 34.62
C ARG A 377 17.29 -15.62 34.94
N THR A 378 18.39 -14.86 34.97
CA THR A 378 18.37 -13.40 35.14
C THR A 378 17.69 -12.73 33.95
N ARG A 379 16.88 -11.71 34.19
CA ARG A 379 16.11 -11.02 33.13
C ARG A 379 17.01 -10.48 32.02
N SER A 380 18.21 -10.02 32.36
CA SER A 380 19.22 -9.53 31.40
C SER A 380 19.75 -10.59 30.43
N ILE A 381 19.55 -11.87 30.71
CA ILE A 381 19.96 -13.00 29.85
C ILE A 381 18.73 -13.68 29.22
N VAL A 382 17.64 -13.78 29.97
CA VAL A 382 16.42 -14.45 29.52
C VAL A 382 15.76 -13.69 28.36
N LEU A 383 15.65 -12.36 28.45
CA LEU A 383 15.03 -11.56 27.42
C LEU A 383 15.79 -11.63 26.07
N PRO A 384 17.13 -11.37 26.00
CA PRO A 384 17.88 -11.55 24.77
C PRO A 384 17.78 -12.96 24.18
N ARG A 385 17.82 -14.00 25.03
CA ARG A 385 17.62 -15.39 24.60
C ARG A 385 16.27 -15.63 23.96
N GLN A 386 15.18 -15.10 24.58
CA GLN A 386 13.83 -15.19 24.01
C GLN A 386 13.71 -14.43 22.69
N VAL A 387 14.36 -13.27 22.56
CA VAL A 387 14.45 -12.51 21.31
C VAL A 387 15.20 -13.28 20.23
N CYS A 388 16.34 -13.93 20.56
CA CYS A 388 17.04 -14.82 19.63
C CYS A 388 16.15 -15.97 19.13
N MET A 389 15.42 -16.63 20.02
CA MET A 389 14.50 -17.71 19.64
C MET A 389 13.36 -17.21 18.73
N PHE A 390 12.83 -16.03 19.03
CA PHE A 390 11.81 -15.37 18.24
C PHE A 390 12.31 -15.01 16.85
N LEU A 391 13.46 -14.31 16.75
CA LEU A 391 14.07 -13.93 15.48
C LEU A 391 14.56 -15.17 14.70
N GLY A 392 15.12 -16.17 15.39
CA GLY A 392 15.53 -17.43 14.78
C GLY A 392 14.37 -18.17 14.10
N ARG A 393 13.17 -18.09 14.68
CA ARG A 393 11.96 -18.68 14.06
C ARG A 393 11.49 -17.93 12.82
N ILE A 394 11.70 -16.61 12.79
CA ILE A 394 11.27 -15.73 11.67
C ILE A 394 12.28 -15.75 10.54
N TRP A 395 13.58 -15.73 10.85
CA TRP A 395 14.64 -15.48 9.88
C TRP A 395 15.44 -16.72 9.48
N THR A 396 15.09 -17.93 9.99
CA THR A 396 15.72 -19.20 9.64
C THR A 396 14.70 -20.29 9.39
N ASP A 397 15.08 -21.34 8.64
CA ASP A 397 14.27 -22.54 8.45
C ASP A 397 14.38 -23.53 9.60
N CYS A 398 15.03 -23.15 10.71
CA CYS A 398 15.25 -24.06 11.83
C CYS A 398 13.93 -24.46 12.52
N SER A 399 13.77 -25.73 12.78
CA SER A 399 12.69 -26.26 13.61
C SER A 399 12.83 -25.76 15.06
N LEU A 400 11.73 -25.78 15.81
CA LEU A 400 11.77 -25.43 17.24
C LEU A 400 12.76 -26.29 18.04
N GLY A 401 12.97 -27.55 17.62
CA GLY A 401 13.96 -28.44 18.21
C GLY A 401 15.39 -27.98 17.93
N GLU A 402 15.73 -27.61 16.70
CA GLU A 402 17.05 -27.12 16.31
C GLU A 402 17.36 -25.78 16.99
N ILE A 403 16.39 -24.85 17.06
CA ILE A 403 16.54 -23.60 17.82
C ILE A 403 16.79 -23.91 19.32
N GLY A 404 16.04 -24.84 19.90
CA GLY A 404 16.23 -25.26 21.29
C GLY A 404 17.60 -25.85 21.54
N GLN A 405 18.09 -26.70 20.62
CA GLN A 405 19.41 -27.32 20.71
C GLN A 405 20.53 -26.27 20.63
N HIS A 406 20.42 -25.29 19.75
CA HIS A 406 21.38 -24.20 19.60
C HIS A 406 21.51 -23.37 20.90
N PHE A 407 20.42 -23.05 21.55
CA PHE A 407 20.40 -22.26 22.79
C PHE A 407 20.51 -23.09 24.07
N GLY A 408 21.30 -24.14 24.08
CA GLY A 408 21.67 -24.93 25.26
C GLY A 408 20.79 -26.13 25.55
N GLY A 409 20.29 -26.82 24.49
CA GLY A 409 19.56 -28.09 24.59
C GLY A 409 18.16 -27.92 25.22
N ARG A 410 17.47 -26.84 24.88
CA ARG A 410 16.13 -26.54 25.41
C ARG A 410 15.06 -27.31 24.64
N ASP A 411 14.05 -27.74 25.38
CA ASP A 411 12.89 -28.41 24.80
C ASP A 411 12.11 -27.46 23.87
N HIS A 412 11.55 -28.02 22.77
CA HIS A 412 10.75 -27.29 21.80
C HIS A 412 9.58 -26.52 22.44
N THR A 413 8.98 -27.02 23.53
CA THR A 413 7.91 -26.34 24.27
C THR A 413 8.42 -25.07 24.95
N THR A 414 9.68 -25.08 25.45
CA THR A 414 10.33 -23.88 26.02
C THR A 414 10.57 -22.81 24.93
N VAL A 415 10.97 -23.24 23.73
CA VAL A 415 11.17 -22.33 22.60
C VAL A 415 9.83 -21.74 22.17
N MET A 416 8.80 -22.55 22.02
CA MET A 416 7.44 -22.12 21.66
C MET A 416 6.90 -21.08 22.66
N HIS A 417 6.97 -21.34 23.95
CA HIS A 417 6.57 -20.39 25.00
C HIS A 417 7.38 -19.09 24.98
N SER A 418 8.67 -19.18 24.62
CA SER A 418 9.53 -18.00 24.51
C SER A 418 9.11 -17.13 23.34
N ILE A 419 8.78 -17.72 22.20
CA ILE A 419 8.29 -17.05 21.00
C ILE A 419 6.94 -16.36 21.27
N ASP A 420 5.98 -17.09 21.84
CA ASP A 420 4.66 -16.58 22.14
C ASP A 420 4.72 -15.41 23.15
N LYS A 421 5.60 -15.53 24.16
CA LYS A 421 5.82 -14.48 25.13
C LYS A 421 6.37 -13.20 24.52
N ILE A 422 7.34 -13.30 23.59
CA ILE A 422 7.86 -12.14 22.88
C ILE A 422 6.77 -11.53 21.99
N ARG A 423 6.04 -12.35 21.24
CA ARG A 423 4.93 -11.90 20.38
C ARG A 423 3.89 -11.10 21.16
N THR A 424 3.47 -11.58 22.31
CA THR A 424 2.52 -10.87 23.17
C THR A 424 3.13 -9.58 23.75
N ASN A 425 4.37 -9.64 24.25
CA ASN A 425 5.01 -8.47 24.85
C ASN A 425 5.32 -7.35 23.83
N VAL A 426 5.58 -7.65 22.56
CA VAL A 426 5.79 -6.66 21.51
C VAL A 426 4.57 -5.77 21.29
N SER A 427 3.36 -6.33 21.44
CA SER A 427 2.11 -5.56 21.34
C SER A 427 1.90 -4.59 22.51
N GLU A 428 2.43 -4.92 23.70
CA GLU A 428 2.18 -4.18 24.93
C GLU A 428 3.36 -3.26 25.36
N ASN A 429 4.57 -3.54 24.87
CA ASN A 429 5.81 -2.87 25.33
C ASN A 429 6.51 -2.16 24.17
N THR A 430 6.39 -0.82 24.12
CA THR A 430 6.99 0.04 23.11
C THR A 430 8.52 -0.04 23.05
N THR A 431 9.20 -0.29 24.17
CA THR A 431 10.66 -0.44 24.22
C THR A 431 11.08 -1.72 23.51
N LEU A 432 10.44 -2.85 23.86
CA LEU A 432 10.75 -4.14 23.24
C LEU A 432 10.45 -4.14 21.74
N ARG A 433 9.39 -3.43 21.32
CA ARG A 433 9.07 -3.24 19.90
C ARG A 433 10.22 -2.54 19.18
N ARG A 434 10.72 -1.43 19.71
CA ARG A 434 11.86 -0.70 19.12
C ARG A 434 13.13 -1.54 19.08
N ASP A 435 13.40 -2.33 20.14
CA ASP A 435 14.56 -3.23 20.15
C ASP A 435 14.48 -4.23 18.99
N ILE A 436 13.33 -4.86 18.78
CA ILE A 436 13.12 -5.83 17.70
C ILE A 436 13.22 -5.16 16.33
N GLU A 437 12.58 -4.01 16.11
CA GLU A 437 12.67 -3.25 14.87
C GLU A 437 14.12 -2.87 14.53
N SER A 438 14.90 -2.47 15.54
CA SER A 438 16.33 -2.17 15.38
C SER A 438 17.17 -3.40 15.00
N LEU A 439 16.89 -4.54 15.65
CA LEU A 439 17.54 -5.81 15.34
C LEU A 439 17.19 -6.32 13.95
N GLU A 440 15.94 -6.25 13.55
CA GLU A 440 15.50 -6.61 12.19
C GLU A 440 16.14 -5.72 11.13
N ALA A 441 16.23 -4.40 11.39
CA ALA A 441 16.91 -3.48 10.49
C ALA A 441 18.42 -3.81 10.36
N ALA A 442 19.08 -4.17 11.45
CA ALA A 442 20.48 -4.59 11.42
C ALA A 442 20.67 -5.91 10.66
N LEU A 443 19.78 -6.89 10.87
CA LEU A 443 19.80 -8.17 10.17
C LEU A 443 19.58 -8.02 8.66
N ARG A 444 18.74 -7.08 8.23
CA ARG A 444 18.52 -6.79 6.80
C ARG A 444 19.73 -6.18 6.08
N GLN A 445 20.69 -5.64 6.81
CA GLN A 445 21.90 -5.03 6.26
C GLN A 445 23.08 -6.01 6.11
N ILE A 446 22.99 -7.22 6.67
CA ILE A 446 23.97 -8.30 6.57
C ILE A 446 23.68 -9.17 5.35
#